data_1a05e7f7bfd04237d55f28e370655359
#
_entry.id   1a05e7f7bfd04237d55f28e370655359
#
_cell.length_a   1.000
_cell.length_b   1.000
_cell.length_c   1.000
_cell.angle_alpha   90.00
_cell.angle_beta   90.00
_cell.angle_gamma   90.00
#
_symmetry.space_group_name_H-M   'P 1'
#
loop_
_entity.id
_entity.type
_entity.pdbx_description
1 polymer ?
#
loop_
_entity_poly.entity_id
_entity_poly.type
_entity_poly.pdbx_seq_one_letter_code
_entity_poly.pdbx_strand_id
1 'polypeptide(L)'
;DTPAMEKLTREGARYDHCYASAPLCVPSRMSFLTGRLPSELDIFNNDCVLPSDVPTIAHEMGILGYHTVLCGRMHFKGEDQHHGFDERLCGDITSQYWGTGGKKRTDFGTYAGTTNRLHCLETVGAGISPVNVYDELVCRETLCYLEQWEKQGEERPPLFLVAGFYGPHFPYVCEESLFLKYQERISLKDCERDM
;
A
#
# COMPACT_ATOMS: atom_id res chain seq x y z
N ASP A 1 -11.94 -12.01 -9.67
CA ASP A 1 -11.03 -13.17 -9.74
C ASP A 1 -9.68 -12.75 -9.18
N THR A 2 -9.18 -13.44 -8.15
CA THR A 2 -7.92 -13.16 -7.45
C THR A 2 -7.08 -14.45 -7.32
N PRO A 3 -6.54 -14.99 -8.43
CA PRO A 3 -5.96 -16.33 -8.46
C PRO A 3 -4.78 -16.51 -7.50
N ALA A 4 -3.96 -15.47 -7.30
CA ALA A 4 -2.85 -15.53 -6.34
C ALA A 4 -3.35 -15.60 -4.89
N MET A 5 -4.35 -14.80 -4.52
CA MET A 5 -4.97 -14.86 -3.18
C MET A 5 -5.70 -16.19 -2.95
N GLU A 6 -6.37 -16.71 -3.97
CA GLU A 6 -7.01 -18.04 -3.91
C GLU A 6 -6.00 -19.17 -3.71
N LYS A 7 -4.83 -19.07 -4.35
CA LYS A 7 -3.71 -19.99 -4.12
C LYS A 7 -3.23 -19.94 -2.67
N LEU A 8 -2.95 -18.75 -2.15
CA LEU A 8 -2.53 -18.58 -0.75
C LEU A 8 -3.59 -19.08 0.25
N THR A 9 -4.87 -18.85 -0.05
CA THR A 9 -5.99 -19.38 0.76
C THR A 9 -6.02 -20.91 0.82
N ARG A 10 -5.71 -21.57 -0.29
CA ARG A 10 -5.67 -23.04 -0.35
C ARG A 10 -4.44 -23.63 0.35
N GLU A 11 -3.33 -22.92 0.34
CA GLU A 11 -2.04 -23.39 0.89
C GLU A 11 -1.81 -22.94 2.33
N GLY A 12 -2.61 -21.99 2.83
CA GLY A 12 -2.43 -21.38 4.14
C GLY A 12 -3.73 -21.24 4.94
N ALA A 13 -3.82 -20.18 5.75
CA ALA A 13 -4.99 -19.87 6.56
C ALA A 13 -5.68 -18.60 6.04
N ARG A 14 -6.99 -18.61 6.01
CA ARG A 14 -7.84 -17.46 5.69
C ARG A 14 -8.64 -17.04 6.92
N TYR A 15 -8.61 -15.77 7.22
CA TYR A 15 -9.35 -15.17 8.33
C TYR A 15 -10.53 -14.36 7.78
N ASP A 16 -11.75 -14.89 7.92
CA ASP A 16 -12.96 -14.25 7.40
C ASP A 16 -13.40 -13.03 8.22
N HIS A 17 -12.96 -12.95 9.48
CA HIS A 17 -13.28 -11.86 10.41
C HIS A 17 -12.00 -11.16 10.87
N CYS A 18 -11.31 -10.49 9.94
CA CYS A 18 -10.14 -9.68 10.21
C CYS A 18 -10.49 -8.20 10.10
N TYR A 19 -10.30 -7.45 11.17
CA TYR A 19 -10.71 -6.05 11.29
C TYR A 19 -9.49 -5.14 11.39
N ALA A 20 -9.52 -4.01 10.67
CA ALA A 20 -8.54 -2.96 10.87
C ALA A 20 -8.78 -2.28 12.23
N SER A 21 -7.72 -1.97 12.97
CA SER A 21 -7.78 -1.30 14.27
C SER A 21 -8.34 0.11 14.20
N ALA A 22 -8.29 0.75 13.02
CA ALA A 22 -8.94 2.00 12.70
C ALA A 22 -9.24 2.07 11.21
N PRO A 23 -10.40 2.64 10.78
CA PRO A 23 -10.77 2.73 9.37
C PRO A 23 -10.15 3.96 8.70
N LEU A 24 -8.87 4.23 8.94
CA LEU A 24 -8.13 5.37 8.40
C LEU A 24 -6.67 4.99 8.13
N CYS A 25 -6.07 5.55 7.07
CA CYS A 25 -4.81 5.09 6.51
C CYS A 25 -3.66 5.05 7.51
N VAL A 26 -3.27 6.19 8.09
CA VAL A 26 -2.11 6.26 8.99
C VAL A 26 -2.35 5.48 10.28
N PRO A 27 -3.47 5.67 11.00
CA PRO A 27 -3.72 4.89 12.22
C PRO A 27 -3.70 3.38 11.98
N SER A 28 -4.36 2.90 10.91
CA SER A 28 -4.39 1.47 10.59
C SER A 28 -3.01 0.92 10.24
N ARG A 29 -2.23 1.65 9.42
CA ARG A 29 -0.90 1.20 8.97
C ARG A 29 0.11 1.20 10.11
N MET A 30 0.10 2.22 10.94
CA MET A 30 1.00 2.30 12.09
C MET A 30 0.67 1.22 13.12
N SER A 31 -0.61 0.96 13.35
CA SER A 31 -1.04 -0.16 14.18
C SER A 31 -0.61 -1.51 13.62
N PHE A 32 -0.75 -1.72 12.31
CA PHE A 32 -0.30 -2.94 11.63
C PHE A 32 1.23 -3.15 11.77
N LEU A 33 2.02 -2.09 11.59
CA LEU A 33 3.47 -2.19 11.66
C LEU A 33 4.01 -2.39 13.08
N THR A 34 3.33 -1.86 14.09
CA THR A 34 3.81 -1.85 15.47
C THR A 34 3.18 -2.93 16.35
N GLY A 35 2.06 -3.51 15.89
CA GLY A 35 1.24 -4.42 16.72
C GLY A 35 0.52 -3.72 17.89
N ARG A 36 0.46 -2.38 17.90
CA ARG A 36 -0.17 -1.57 18.95
C ARG A 36 -1.45 -0.93 18.46
N LEU A 37 -2.36 -0.66 19.36
CA LEU A 37 -3.59 0.08 19.04
C LEU A 37 -3.29 1.56 18.74
N PRO A 38 -4.10 2.23 17.92
CA PRO A 38 -3.95 3.66 17.66
C PRO A 38 -3.95 4.53 18.92
N SER A 39 -4.71 4.12 19.95
CA SER A 39 -4.75 4.80 21.25
C SER A 39 -3.46 4.64 22.07
N GLU A 40 -2.67 3.62 21.83
CA GLU A 40 -1.36 3.40 22.49
C GLU A 40 -0.24 4.16 21.80
N LEU A 41 -0.48 4.55 20.54
CA LEU A 41 0.45 5.29 19.70
C LEU A 41 0.15 6.79 19.64
N ASP A 42 -0.99 7.24 20.17
CA ASP A 42 -1.56 8.58 19.98
C ASP A 42 -1.73 8.96 18.51
N ILE A 43 -2.05 7.97 17.66
CA ILE A 43 -2.19 8.15 16.21
C ILE A 43 -3.65 7.96 15.80
N PHE A 44 -4.40 9.08 15.71
CA PHE A 44 -5.84 9.05 15.47
C PHE A 44 -6.27 9.57 14.08
N ASN A 45 -5.36 10.19 13.34
CA ASN A 45 -5.66 10.74 12.01
C ASN A 45 -4.46 10.63 11.06
N ASN A 46 -4.65 11.05 9.81
CA ASN A 46 -3.60 10.96 8.77
C ASN A 46 -2.50 12.02 8.88
N ASP A 47 -2.58 12.94 9.82
CA ASP A 47 -1.56 13.97 10.05
C ASP A 47 -0.62 13.61 11.20
N CYS A 48 -0.92 12.55 11.93
CA CYS A 48 -0.06 12.05 13.00
C CYS A 48 1.23 11.43 12.44
N VAL A 49 2.30 11.57 13.21
CA VAL A 49 3.63 11.04 12.91
C VAL A 49 3.91 9.89 13.86
N LEU A 50 4.37 8.76 13.34
CA LEU A 50 4.91 7.68 14.16
C LEU A 50 6.28 8.13 14.70
N PRO A 51 6.52 8.15 16.01
CA PRO A 51 7.85 8.45 16.54
C PRO A 51 8.88 7.44 16.07
N SER A 52 10.09 7.91 15.74
CA SER A 52 11.17 7.06 15.19
C SER A 52 11.72 6.05 16.19
N ASP A 53 11.47 6.23 17.49
CA ASP A 53 11.86 5.32 18.56
C ASP A 53 10.85 4.20 18.82
N VAL A 54 9.72 4.19 18.11
CA VAL A 54 8.72 3.13 18.21
C VAL A 54 9.13 1.94 17.33
N PRO A 55 9.41 0.76 17.91
CA PRO A 55 9.74 -0.44 17.15
C PRO A 55 8.59 -0.86 16.21
N THR A 56 8.97 -1.34 15.03
CA THR A 56 8.07 -1.89 14.03
C THR A 56 8.47 -3.32 13.70
N ILE A 57 7.61 -4.05 12.99
CA ILE A 57 7.94 -5.38 12.48
C ILE A 57 9.21 -5.38 11.61
N ALA A 58 9.52 -4.28 10.91
CA ALA A 58 10.73 -4.19 10.11
C ALA A 58 11.99 -4.20 11.00
N HIS A 59 11.98 -3.52 12.14
CA HIS A 59 13.07 -3.59 13.11
C HIS A 59 13.24 -5.02 13.66
N GLU A 60 12.14 -5.68 14.02
CA GLU A 60 12.19 -7.06 14.54
C GLU A 60 12.73 -8.04 13.50
N MET A 61 12.32 -7.89 12.23
CA MET A 61 12.85 -8.71 11.14
C MET A 61 14.34 -8.44 10.91
N GLY A 62 14.79 -7.18 11.00
CA GLY A 62 16.22 -6.84 10.93
C GLY A 62 17.03 -7.47 12.06
N ILE A 63 16.53 -7.47 13.30
CA ILE A 63 17.16 -8.14 14.44
C ILE A 63 17.28 -9.65 14.20
N LEU A 64 16.31 -10.26 13.52
CA LEU A 64 16.34 -11.68 13.13
C LEU A 64 17.26 -11.98 11.93
N GLY A 65 17.95 -10.98 11.39
CA GLY A 65 18.89 -11.11 10.28
C GLY A 65 18.25 -11.07 8.90
N TYR A 66 17.01 -10.62 8.77
CA TYR A 66 16.39 -10.34 7.48
C TYR A 66 16.91 -9.02 6.92
N HIS A 67 17.09 -8.98 5.62
CA HIS A 67 17.19 -7.73 4.90
C HIS A 67 15.78 -7.17 4.65
N THR A 68 15.51 -5.93 5.07
CA THR A 68 14.16 -5.37 5.11
C THR A 68 13.96 -4.28 4.06
N VAL A 69 12.95 -4.43 3.22
CA VAL A 69 12.74 -3.56 2.05
C VAL A 69 11.29 -3.07 1.98
N LEU A 70 11.13 -1.77 1.80
CA LEU A 70 9.84 -1.14 1.50
C LEU A 70 9.83 -0.63 0.07
N CYS A 71 8.92 -1.13 -0.75
CA CYS A 71 8.63 -0.60 -2.07
C CYS A 71 7.23 0.02 -2.08
N GLY A 72 7.15 1.34 -2.26
CA GLY A 72 5.88 2.02 -2.41
C GLY A 72 5.27 2.60 -1.13
N ARG A 73 3.94 2.50 -1.03
CA ARG A 73 3.14 3.24 -0.04
C ARG A 73 3.13 2.58 1.33
N MET A 74 3.52 3.34 2.33
CA MET A 74 3.23 3.03 3.73
C MET A 74 2.56 4.21 4.45
N HIS A 75 2.51 5.38 3.82
CA HIS A 75 1.91 6.61 4.33
C HIS A 75 2.60 7.13 5.59
N PHE A 76 3.91 6.92 5.69
CA PHE A 76 4.69 7.53 6.75
C PHE A 76 4.62 9.05 6.67
N LYS A 77 4.49 9.68 7.82
CA LYS A 77 4.54 11.13 8.01
C LYS A 77 5.82 11.49 8.78
N GLY A 78 6.32 12.70 8.57
CA GLY A 78 7.53 13.17 9.24
C GLY A 78 8.80 12.83 8.47
N GLU A 79 9.93 13.00 9.14
CA GLU A 79 11.24 12.86 8.54
C GLU A 79 11.68 11.40 8.37
N ASP A 80 11.33 10.55 9.34
CA ASP A 80 11.62 9.14 9.23
C ASP A 80 10.67 8.48 8.22
N GLN A 81 11.23 8.01 7.14
CA GLN A 81 10.52 7.35 6.05
C GLN A 81 10.91 5.87 5.93
N HIS A 82 11.71 5.37 6.85
CA HIS A 82 12.17 3.99 6.90
C HIS A 82 11.51 3.18 8.02
N HIS A 83 11.44 3.72 9.22
CA HIS A 83 10.87 3.02 10.39
C HIS A 83 11.30 1.55 10.49
N GLY A 84 12.62 1.30 10.34
CA GLY A 84 13.22 -0.03 10.45
C GLY A 84 13.42 -0.77 9.13
N PHE A 85 12.97 -0.25 8.00
CA PHE A 85 13.36 -0.79 6.70
C PHE A 85 14.77 -0.33 6.33
N ASP A 86 15.63 -1.27 5.91
CA ASP A 86 16.98 -0.99 5.44
C ASP A 86 16.96 -0.18 4.14
N GLU A 87 16.06 -0.57 3.21
CA GLU A 87 15.91 0.07 1.91
C GLU A 87 14.49 0.52 1.63
N ARG A 88 14.37 1.62 0.88
CA ARG A 88 13.11 2.09 0.33
C ARG A 88 13.24 2.35 -1.16
N LEU A 89 12.62 1.51 -2.01
CA LEU A 89 12.78 1.54 -3.46
C LEU A 89 11.95 2.65 -4.11
N CYS A 90 10.67 2.74 -3.75
CA CYS A 90 9.78 3.79 -4.20
C CYS A 90 9.31 4.61 -3.02
N GLY A 91 9.27 5.93 -3.17
CA GLY A 91 8.60 6.82 -2.24
C GLY A 91 7.07 6.73 -2.36
N ASP A 92 6.38 7.31 -1.39
CA ASP A 92 4.91 7.40 -1.40
C ASP A 92 4.43 8.47 -2.40
N ILE A 93 3.25 8.26 -2.98
CA ILE A 93 2.58 9.25 -3.84
C ILE A 93 1.81 10.30 -3.03
N THR A 94 1.52 10.03 -1.76
CA THR A 94 0.83 10.97 -0.88
C THR A 94 1.76 12.07 -0.39
N SER A 95 1.19 13.25 -0.11
CA SER A 95 1.96 14.36 0.44
C SER A 95 2.57 13.98 1.78
N GLN A 96 3.87 14.19 1.89
CA GLN A 96 4.64 14.00 3.10
C GLN A 96 4.90 15.36 3.75
N TYR A 97 4.98 15.40 5.07
CA TYR A 97 5.64 16.50 5.75
C TYR A 97 7.14 16.37 5.53
N TRP A 98 7.86 17.48 5.51
CA TRP A 98 9.32 17.53 5.51
C TRP A 98 10.00 17.12 4.20
N GLY A 99 9.31 17.18 3.08
CA GLY A 99 9.91 17.08 1.75
C GLY A 99 10.66 15.78 1.44
N THR A 100 10.41 14.75 2.20
CA THR A 100 11.13 13.48 2.11
C THR A 100 10.75 12.65 0.90
N GLY A 101 11.30 12.94 -0.24
CA GLY A 101 11.49 12.02 -1.36
C GLY A 101 10.28 11.29 -1.94
N GLY A 102 9.09 11.50 -1.40
CA GLY A 102 7.88 10.90 -1.93
C GLY A 102 7.56 11.43 -3.33
N LYS A 103 7.07 10.56 -4.20
CA LYS A 103 6.60 10.98 -5.51
C LYS A 103 5.35 11.83 -5.37
N LYS A 104 5.32 12.98 -6.03
CA LYS A 104 4.11 13.80 -6.14
C LYS A 104 3.22 13.21 -7.24
N ARG A 105 1.91 13.35 -7.11
CA ARG A 105 0.98 12.90 -8.17
C ARG A 105 1.23 13.57 -9.51
N THR A 106 1.69 14.80 -9.49
CA THR A 106 2.09 15.55 -10.70
C THR A 106 3.25 14.93 -11.42
N ASP A 107 4.07 14.12 -10.74
CA ASP A 107 5.20 13.40 -11.36
C ASP A 107 4.73 12.25 -12.27
N PHE A 108 3.48 11.84 -12.13
CA PHE A 108 2.83 10.79 -12.95
C PHE A 108 1.91 11.37 -14.03
N GLY A 109 2.02 12.66 -14.32
CA GLY A 109 1.24 13.33 -15.34
C GLY A 109 -0.04 13.99 -14.83
N THR A 110 -0.73 14.65 -15.75
CA THR A 110 -1.99 15.35 -15.47
C THR A 110 -3.15 14.42 -15.78
N TYR A 111 -3.47 13.55 -14.85
CA TYR A 111 -4.61 12.64 -14.97
C TYR A 111 -5.81 13.17 -14.19
N ALA A 112 -7.01 12.79 -14.65
CA ALA A 112 -8.23 13.02 -13.90
C ALA A 112 -8.24 12.25 -12.58
N GLY A 113 -8.90 12.78 -11.59
CA GLY A 113 -9.04 12.16 -10.28
C GLY A 113 -8.07 12.71 -9.26
N THR A 114 -8.62 13.01 -8.11
CA THR A 114 -7.88 13.55 -6.98
C THR A 114 -8.21 12.73 -5.74
N THR A 115 -7.41 12.88 -4.69
CA THR A 115 -7.76 12.33 -3.38
C THR A 115 -8.74 13.23 -2.62
N ASN A 116 -9.26 14.27 -3.24
CA ASN A 116 -10.30 15.10 -2.65
C ASN A 116 -11.62 14.31 -2.67
N ARG A 117 -12.25 14.15 -1.52
CA ARG A 117 -13.52 13.44 -1.35
C ARG A 117 -14.63 13.93 -2.29
N LEU A 118 -14.66 15.22 -2.56
CA LEU A 118 -15.69 15.82 -3.42
C LEU A 118 -15.55 15.38 -4.88
N HIS A 119 -14.33 15.12 -5.35
CA HIS A 119 -14.05 14.76 -6.74
C HIS A 119 -13.83 13.26 -6.96
N CYS A 120 -13.67 12.46 -5.91
CA CYS A 120 -13.43 11.03 -6.07
C CYS A 120 -14.64 10.27 -6.65
N LEU A 121 -15.84 10.79 -6.47
CA LEU A 121 -17.08 10.23 -7.02
C LEU A 121 -17.39 10.77 -8.43
N GLU A 122 -16.76 11.88 -8.83
CA GLU A 122 -16.93 12.46 -10.17
C GLU A 122 -16.02 11.77 -11.20
N THR A 123 -14.93 11.15 -10.74
CA THR A 123 -13.95 10.47 -11.60
C THR A 123 -13.97 8.99 -11.31
N VAL A 124 -14.91 8.29 -11.92
CA VAL A 124 -15.12 6.85 -11.78
C VAL A 124 -15.23 6.23 -13.17
N GLY A 125 -14.55 5.12 -13.42
CA GLY A 125 -14.70 4.38 -14.66
C GLY A 125 -13.41 3.81 -15.23
N ALA A 126 -13.43 3.61 -16.54
CA ALA A 126 -12.29 3.12 -17.29
C ALA A 126 -11.29 4.23 -17.61
N GLY A 127 -10.00 3.93 -17.52
CA GLY A 127 -8.95 4.85 -17.90
C GLY A 127 -7.67 4.67 -17.10
N ILE A 128 -6.86 5.72 -17.12
CA ILE A 128 -5.57 5.77 -16.41
C ILE A 128 -5.60 6.93 -15.41
N SER A 129 -5.21 6.66 -14.19
CA SER A 129 -5.05 7.65 -13.14
C SER A 129 -3.61 7.65 -12.60
N PRO A 130 -3.18 8.67 -11.86
CA PRO A 130 -1.87 8.65 -11.20
C PRO A 130 -1.66 7.44 -10.28
N VAL A 131 -2.75 6.90 -9.73
CA VAL A 131 -2.73 5.71 -8.87
C VAL A 131 -2.33 4.47 -9.66
N ASN A 132 -2.92 4.26 -10.84
CA ASN A 132 -2.59 3.13 -11.71
C ASN A 132 -1.12 3.17 -12.12
N VAL A 133 -0.64 4.34 -12.58
CA VAL A 133 0.75 4.53 -13.00
C VAL A 133 1.72 4.30 -11.82
N TYR A 134 1.34 4.76 -10.64
CA TYR A 134 2.14 4.51 -9.42
C TYR A 134 2.17 3.03 -9.05
N ASP A 135 1.04 2.33 -9.11
CA ASP A 135 0.97 0.91 -8.80
C ASP A 135 1.77 0.05 -9.79
N GLU A 136 1.77 0.43 -11.08
CA GLU A 136 2.65 -0.18 -12.09
C GLU A 136 4.14 0.05 -11.76
N LEU A 137 4.51 1.25 -11.31
CA LEU A 137 5.87 1.53 -10.85
C LEU A 137 6.24 0.64 -9.66
N VAL A 138 5.40 0.56 -8.63
CA VAL A 138 5.64 -0.29 -7.46
C VAL A 138 5.80 -1.75 -7.86
N CYS A 139 4.93 -2.24 -8.74
CA CYS A 139 5.00 -3.61 -9.25
C CYS A 139 6.33 -3.88 -9.97
N ARG A 140 6.71 -3.01 -10.90
CA ARG A 140 7.94 -3.13 -11.68
C ARG A 140 9.19 -3.11 -10.79
N GLU A 141 9.29 -2.13 -9.90
CA GLU A 141 10.44 -2.00 -9.00
C GLU A 141 10.54 -3.19 -8.04
N THR A 142 9.40 -3.69 -7.55
CA THR A 142 9.36 -4.91 -6.72
C THR A 142 9.87 -6.13 -7.49
N LEU A 143 9.39 -6.36 -8.71
CA LEU A 143 9.82 -7.50 -9.52
C LEU A 143 11.30 -7.40 -9.91
N CYS A 144 11.76 -6.23 -10.33
CA CYS A 144 13.16 -6.00 -10.63
C CYS A 144 14.07 -6.26 -9.42
N TYR A 145 13.63 -5.84 -8.23
CA TYR A 145 14.36 -6.09 -6.99
C TYR A 145 14.44 -7.59 -6.68
N LEU A 146 13.32 -8.31 -6.76
CA LEU A 146 13.29 -9.75 -6.53
C LEU A 146 14.19 -10.52 -7.49
N GLU A 147 14.18 -10.16 -8.78
CA GLU A 147 15.08 -10.77 -9.76
C GLU A 147 16.57 -10.54 -9.44
N GLN A 148 16.91 -9.34 -8.97
CA GLN A 148 18.28 -9.03 -8.56
C GLN A 148 18.65 -9.76 -7.25
N TRP A 149 17.71 -9.86 -6.33
CA TRP A 149 17.88 -10.56 -5.07
C TRP A 149 18.14 -12.05 -5.28
N GLU A 150 17.42 -12.68 -6.18
CA GLU A 150 17.63 -14.09 -6.53
C GLU A 150 19.03 -14.35 -7.12
N LYS A 151 19.57 -13.43 -7.89
CA LYS A 151 20.93 -13.54 -8.50
C LYS A 151 22.07 -13.48 -7.49
N GLN A 152 21.83 -13.03 -6.26
CA GLN A 152 22.85 -12.98 -5.20
C GLN A 152 23.26 -14.38 -4.67
N GLY A 153 22.49 -15.43 -5.00
CA GLY A 153 22.78 -16.80 -4.59
C GLY A 153 22.24 -17.16 -3.21
N GLU A 154 22.67 -18.30 -2.69
CA GLU A 154 22.10 -18.88 -1.45
C GLU A 154 22.67 -18.26 -0.16
N GLU A 155 23.80 -17.58 -0.22
CA GLU A 155 24.45 -16.94 0.95
C GLU A 155 23.80 -15.62 1.36
N ARG A 156 22.82 -15.13 0.57
CA ARG A 156 22.09 -13.90 0.91
C ARG A 156 21.25 -14.07 2.17
N PRO A 157 21.05 -13.00 2.98
CA PRO A 157 20.12 -13.04 4.10
C PRO A 157 18.67 -13.31 3.62
N PRO A 158 17.80 -13.80 4.50
CA PRO A 158 16.37 -13.86 4.15
C PRO A 158 15.82 -12.44 3.90
N LEU A 159 14.84 -12.33 3.01
CA LEU A 159 14.23 -11.08 2.62
C LEU A 159 12.88 -10.86 3.31
N PHE A 160 12.69 -9.68 3.91
CA PHE A 160 11.41 -9.16 4.32
C PHE A 160 11.05 -7.96 3.44
N LEU A 161 10.20 -8.17 2.44
CA LEU A 161 9.80 -7.14 1.48
C LEU A 161 8.32 -6.81 1.62
N VAL A 162 8.03 -5.51 1.70
CA VAL A 162 6.67 -4.97 1.69
C VAL A 162 6.45 -4.19 0.40
N ALA A 163 5.53 -4.65 -0.45
CA ALA A 163 5.08 -3.94 -1.64
C ALA A 163 3.78 -3.18 -1.32
N GLY A 164 3.88 -1.87 -1.22
CA GLY A 164 2.80 -0.98 -0.84
C GLY A 164 2.10 -0.36 -2.04
N PHE A 165 1.07 -1.01 -2.55
CA PHE A 165 0.22 -0.46 -3.61
C PHE A 165 -0.74 0.61 -3.07
N TYR A 166 -1.19 1.51 -3.95
CA TYR A 166 -2.16 2.52 -3.62
C TYR A 166 -3.61 2.04 -3.85
N GLY A 167 -3.84 1.30 -4.92
CA GLY A 167 -5.15 0.71 -5.21
C GLY A 167 -5.63 -0.27 -4.12
N PRO A 168 -6.92 -0.41 -3.95
CA PRO A 168 -8.06 0.16 -4.68
C PRO A 168 -8.57 1.52 -4.15
N HIS A 169 -7.69 2.36 -3.62
CA HIS A 169 -8.04 3.70 -3.15
C HIS A 169 -8.53 4.58 -4.30
N PHE A 170 -9.41 5.54 -4.02
CA PHE A 170 -9.83 6.49 -5.05
C PHE A 170 -8.64 7.32 -5.62
N PRO A 171 -8.75 7.81 -6.89
CA PRO A 171 -9.91 7.79 -7.77
C PRO A 171 -10.23 6.37 -8.25
N TYR A 172 -11.53 6.06 -8.37
CA TYR A 172 -12.01 4.72 -8.77
C TYR A 172 -11.91 4.52 -10.28
N VAL A 173 -10.69 4.57 -10.78
CA VAL A 173 -10.35 4.41 -12.18
C VAL A 173 -9.52 3.14 -12.32
N CYS A 174 -9.90 2.27 -13.25
CA CYS A 174 -9.16 1.07 -13.56
C CYS A 174 -9.00 0.89 -15.08
N GLU A 175 -8.13 -0.01 -15.48
CA GLU A 175 -7.94 -0.38 -16.88
C GLU A 175 -9.26 -0.78 -17.54
N GLU A 176 -9.46 -0.35 -18.79
CA GLU A 176 -10.72 -0.53 -19.54
C GLU A 176 -11.14 -2.00 -19.63
N SER A 177 -10.20 -2.90 -19.84
CA SER A 177 -10.48 -4.34 -19.92
C SER A 177 -11.07 -4.91 -18.63
N LEU A 178 -10.57 -4.45 -17.48
CA LEU A 178 -11.09 -4.82 -16.17
C LEU A 178 -12.43 -4.14 -15.90
N PHE A 179 -12.57 -2.87 -16.24
CA PHE A 179 -13.83 -2.14 -16.07
C PHE A 179 -14.97 -2.82 -16.82
N LEU A 180 -14.79 -3.11 -18.10
CA LEU A 180 -15.81 -3.77 -18.94
C LEU A 180 -16.14 -5.17 -18.42
N LYS A 181 -15.13 -5.95 -18.03
CA LYS A 181 -15.33 -7.29 -17.45
C LYS A 181 -16.24 -7.29 -16.23
N TYR A 182 -16.11 -6.30 -15.35
CA TYR A 182 -16.89 -6.23 -14.12
C TYR A 182 -18.21 -5.48 -14.28
N GLN A 183 -18.27 -4.50 -15.18
CA GLN A 183 -19.52 -3.79 -15.48
C GLN A 183 -20.64 -4.74 -15.93
N GLU A 184 -20.31 -5.77 -16.69
CA GLU A 184 -21.28 -6.79 -17.12
C GLU A 184 -21.71 -7.76 -16.00
N ARG A 185 -20.91 -7.89 -14.94
CA ARG A 185 -21.11 -8.88 -13.87
C ARG A 185 -21.78 -8.31 -12.63
N ILE A 186 -21.71 -7.00 -12.42
CA ILE A 186 -22.25 -6.34 -11.23
C ILE A 186 -23.53 -5.63 -11.60
N SER A 187 -24.62 -5.97 -10.92
CA SER A 187 -25.90 -5.25 -11.05
C SER A 187 -26.18 -4.40 -9.81
N LEU A 188 -26.98 -3.35 -9.97
CA LEU A 188 -27.44 -2.53 -8.85
C LEU A 188 -28.18 -3.34 -7.80
N LYS A 189 -28.87 -4.44 -8.21
CA LYS A 189 -29.55 -5.35 -7.30
C LYS A 189 -28.61 -6.13 -6.39
N ASP A 190 -27.37 -6.35 -6.80
CA ASP A 190 -26.36 -7.00 -5.96
C ASP A 190 -25.86 -6.05 -4.87
N CYS A 191 -25.84 -4.74 -5.14
CA CYS A 191 -25.48 -3.72 -4.17
C CYS A 191 -26.56 -3.45 -3.11
N GLU A 192 -27.84 -3.73 -3.43
CA GLU A 192 -28.97 -3.51 -2.51
C GLU A 192 -29.14 -4.62 -1.46
N ARG A 193 -28.51 -5.78 -1.67
CA ARG A 193 -28.65 -6.94 -0.76
C ARG A 193 -27.79 -6.85 0.50
N ASP A 194 -26.77 -6.00 0.49
CA ASP A 194 -25.80 -5.89 1.57
C ASP A 194 -25.95 -4.59 2.39
N MET A 195 -27.02 -3.81 2.16
CA MET A 195 -27.44 -2.67 2.98
C MET A 195 -28.57 -3.06 3.91
#